data_ddbc194308d142ac0479bd86a474adbd
#
_entry.id   ddbc194308d142ac0479bd86a474adbd
#
_cell.length_a   1.000
_cell.length_b   1.000
_cell.length_c   1.000
_cell.angle_alpha   90.00
_cell.angle_beta   90.00
_cell.angle_gamma   90.00
#
_symmetry.space_group_name_H-M   'P 1'
#
loop_
_entity.id
_entity.type
_entity.pdbx_description
1 polymer ?
#
loop_
_entity_poly.entity_id
_entity_poly.type
_entity_poly.pdbx_seq_one_letter_code
_entity_poly.pdbx_strand_id
1 'polypeptide(L)'
;IRDSPIPLALSCSWDMEAIEKSARIAAIESSADGICWTFSPMVDISRDPRWGRVSEGSGEDPFLGGAIARAMVLGYQGKDLNDQLTRNDEIMACVKHFALYGAGEAGRDYNTVDMSRNRMFNEYMYPYEAAVHAGVGSVMASFNEVDGVPATANHWLMTNVLRKQWGFNGFVVTDFTGI
;
A
#
# COMPACT_ATOMS: atom_id res chain seq x y z
N ILE A 1 -14.22 -2.03 18.85
CA ILE A 1 -13.02 -2.14 19.71
C ILE A 1 -11.84 -2.22 18.77
N ARG A 2 -10.86 -1.35 18.96
CA ARG A 2 -9.59 -1.45 18.23
C ARG A 2 -8.61 -2.18 19.12
N ASP A 3 -8.23 -3.36 18.72
CA ASP A 3 -7.25 -4.23 19.36
C ASP A 3 -5.82 -4.06 18.81
N SER A 4 -5.69 -3.32 17.72
CA SER A 4 -4.40 -3.02 17.08
C SER A 4 -4.15 -1.50 17.02
N PRO A 5 -2.88 -1.04 17.16
CA PRO A 5 -2.52 0.34 16.93
C PRO A 5 -2.84 0.79 15.50
N ILE A 6 -3.14 2.08 15.31
CA ILE A 6 -3.26 2.65 13.97
C ILE A 6 -1.89 2.59 13.25
N PRO A 7 -1.86 2.49 11.91
CA PRO A 7 -0.60 2.35 11.16
C PRO A 7 0.44 3.44 11.46
N LEU A 8 0.02 4.68 11.62
CA LEU A 8 0.93 5.77 11.99
C LEU A 8 1.60 5.54 13.37
N ALA A 9 0.87 4.96 14.34
CA ALA A 9 1.45 4.61 15.63
C ALA A 9 2.39 3.40 15.53
N LEU A 10 2.06 2.41 14.69
CA LEU A 10 2.96 1.29 14.42
C LEU A 10 4.29 1.77 13.80
N SER A 11 4.25 2.73 12.88
CA SER A 11 5.44 3.28 12.24
C SER A 11 6.40 3.95 13.24
N CYS A 12 5.85 4.56 14.30
CA CYS A 12 6.66 5.20 15.35
C CYS A 12 7.49 4.20 16.17
N SER A 13 7.19 2.91 16.12
CA SER A 13 7.98 1.88 16.82
C SER A 13 9.34 1.62 16.17
N TRP A 14 9.45 1.80 14.86
CA TRP A 14 10.61 1.43 14.03
C TRP A 14 10.98 -0.06 14.14
N ASP A 15 10.09 -0.87 14.68
CA ASP A 15 10.29 -2.30 14.92
C ASP A 15 9.59 -3.11 13.81
N MET A 16 10.35 -3.43 12.75
CA MET A 16 9.84 -4.16 11.59
C MET A 16 9.41 -5.57 11.95
N GLU A 17 10.03 -6.21 12.93
CA GLU A 17 9.65 -7.54 13.38
C GLU A 17 8.30 -7.52 14.10
N ALA A 18 8.07 -6.55 14.98
CA ALA A 18 6.80 -6.36 15.65
C ALA A 18 5.67 -6.00 14.66
N ILE A 19 5.96 -5.16 13.65
CA ILE A 19 5.00 -4.79 12.59
C ILE A 19 4.61 -6.02 11.76
N GLU A 20 5.57 -6.82 11.32
CA GLU A 20 5.33 -8.05 10.60
C GLU A 20 4.50 -9.03 11.44
N LYS A 21 4.86 -9.21 12.71
CA LYS A 21 4.12 -10.07 13.64
C LYS A 21 2.68 -9.59 13.86
N SER A 22 2.47 -8.28 13.96
CA SER A 22 1.11 -7.70 14.05
C SER A 22 0.27 -8.06 12.83
N ALA A 23 0.82 -7.90 11.61
CA ALA A 23 0.15 -8.31 10.38
C ALA A 23 -0.10 -9.83 10.33
N ARG A 24 0.85 -10.64 10.81
CA ARG A 24 0.70 -12.09 10.88
C ARG A 24 -0.44 -12.51 11.82
N ILE A 25 -0.54 -11.89 12.99
CA ILE A 25 -1.63 -12.15 13.94
C ILE A 25 -2.98 -11.78 13.30
N ALA A 26 -3.06 -10.61 12.67
CA ALA A 26 -4.26 -10.18 11.97
C ALA A 26 -4.67 -11.16 10.85
N ALA A 27 -3.71 -11.73 10.12
CA ALA A 27 -3.99 -12.74 9.10
C ALA A 27 -4.57 -14.03 9.72
N ILE A 28 -3.98 -14.52 10.79
CA ILE A 28 -4.45 -15.73 11.49
C ILE A 28 -5.89 -15.54 12.00
N GLU A 29 -6.16 -14.41 12.66
CA GLU A 29 -7.49 -14.11 13.20
C GLU A 29 -8.53 -13.94 12.09
N SER A 30 -8.19 -13.18 11.04
CA SER A 30 -9.09 -12.94 9.91
C SER A 30 -9.39 -14.22 9.13
N SER A 31 -8.39 -15.07 8.90
CA SER A 31 -8.58 -16.34 8.18
C SER A 31 -9.47 -17.31 8.96
N ALA A 32 -9.41 -17.29 10.31
CA ALA A 32 -10.28 -18.09 11.15
C ALA A 32 -11.77 -17.67 10.99
N ASP A 33 -12.03 -16.40 10.67
CA ASP A 33 -13.36 -15.89 10.35
C ASP A 33 -13.74 -16.02 8.85
N GLY A 34 -12.91 -16.69 8.06
CA GLY A 34 -13.14 -16.94 6.62
C GLY A 34 -12.77 -15.78 5.71
N ILE A 35 -12.06 -14.77 6.19
CA ILE A 35 -11.55 -13.66 5.38
C ILE A 35 -10.25 -14.12 4.70
N CYS A 36 -10.19 -14.01 3.37
CA CYS A 36 -9.03 -14.42 2.57
C CYS A 36 -8.29 -13.24 1.91
N TRP A 37 -8.80 -12.01 2.02
CA TRP A 37 -8.25 -10.82 1.38
C TRP A 37 -8.47 -9.59 2.25
N THR A 38 -7.42 -8.75 2.39
CA THR A 38 -7.48 -7.52 3.16
C THR A 38 -7.05 -6.31 2.30
N PHE A 39 -7.63 -5.13 2.55
CA PHE A 39 -7.26 -3.87 1.90
C PHE A 39 -6.16 -3.15 2.69
N SER A 40 -5.06 -3.86 2.91
CA SER A 40 -3.89 -3.42 3.67
C SER A 40 -2.61 -4.05 3.06
N PRO A 41 -1.46 -3.35 3.09
CA PRO A 41 -1.18 -2.08 3.75
C PRO A 41 -1.56 -0.84 2.93
N MET A 42 -1.88 0.25 3.61
CA MET A 42 -1.93 1.59 3.04
C MET A 42 -0.53 2.20 3.14
N VAL A 43 0.05 2.53 1.98
CA VAL A 43 1.47 2.94 1.87
C VAL A 43 1.65 4.33 1.29
N ASP A 44 0.58 5.10 1.18
CA ASP A 44 0.63 6.48 0.70
C ASP A 44 1.55 7.33 1.58
N ILE A 45 2.58 7.91 0.97
CA ILE A 45 3.42 8.90 1.63
C ILE A 45 2.60 10.18 1.79
N SER A 46 2.49 10.67 3.02
CA SER A 46 1.72 11.85 3.35
C SER A 46 2.63 12.91 3.98
N ARG A 47 2.72 14.06 3.32
CA ARG A 47 3.53 15.21 3.77
C ARG A 47 2.68 16.39 4.21
N ASP A 48 1.44 16.46 3.77
CA ASP A 48 0.51 17.50 4.16
C ASP A 48 -0.39 17.01 5.30
N PRO A 49 -0.26 17.54 6.51
CA PRO A 49 -1.04 17.09 7.66
C PRO A 49 -2.53 17.42 7.56
N ARG A 50 -2.94 18.22 6.58
CA ARG A 50 -4.36 18.53 6.32
C ARG A 50 -5.08 17.38 5.64
N TRP A 51 -4.36 16.45 5.00
CA TRP A 51 -4.99 15.28 4.40
C TRP A 51 -5.60 14.37 5.47
N GLY A 52 -6.88 14.08 5.35
CA GLY A 52 -7.66 13.40 6.39
C GLY A 52 -7.27 11.94 6.65
N ARG A 53 -6.41 11.34 5.80
CA ARG A 53 -6.02 9.93 5.88
C ARG A 53 -4.58 9.69 6.36
N VAL A 54 -3.91 10.72 6.87
CA VAL A 54 -2.52 10.61 7.39
C VAL A 54 -2.37 9.47 8.40
N SER A 55 -3.37 9.24 9.25
CA SER A 55 -3.32 8.21 10.30
C SER A 55 -3.35 6.77 9.78
N GLU A 56 -3.72 6.55 8.53
CA GLU A 56 -3.80 5.22 7.92
C GLU A 56 -2.44 4.75 7.37
N GLY A 57 -1.51 5.65 7.13
CA GLY A 57 -0.19 5.38 6.56
C GLY A 57 0.94 5.39 7.57
N SER A 58 2.16 5.24 7.08
CA SER A 58 3.39 5.18 7.89
C SER A 58 4.14 6.50 7.99
N GLY A 59 3.57 7.60 7.49
CA GLY A 59 4.15 8.95 7.56
C GLY A 59 4.75 9.44 6.25
N GLU A 60 5.79 10.27 6.35
CA GLU A 60 6.33 11.01 5.20
C GLU A 60 7.65 10.44 4.64
N ASP A 61 8.30 9.52 5.35
CA ASP A 61 9.57 8.94 4.92
C ASP A 61 9.36 7.75 3.97
N PRO A 62 9.82 7.83 2.71
CA PRO A 62 9.60 6.76 1.74
C PRO A 62 10.36 5.47 2.09
N PHE A 63 11.54 5.57 2.70
CA PHE A 63 12.32 4.38 3.05
C PHE A 63 11.66 3.61 4.20
N LEU A 64 11.26 4.30 5.25
CA LEU A 64 10.50 3.71 6.36
C LEU A 64 9.18 3.12 5.85
N GLY A 65 8.45 3.87 5.00
CA GLY A 65 7.22 3.41 4.36
C GLY A 65 7.41 2.11 3.57
N GLY A 66 8.51 2.01 2.82
CA GLY A 66 8.86 0.79 2.08
C GLY A 66 9.19 -0.40 2.97
N ALA A 67 9.96 -0.18 4.06
CA ALA A 67 10.28 -1.22 5.02
C ALA A 67 9.00 -1.76 5.71
N ILE A 68 8.10 -0.87 6.10
CA ILE A 68 6.81 -1.23 6.71
C ILE A 68 5.91 -1.96 5.71
N ALA A 69 5.81 -1.46 4.47
CA ALA A 69 5.04 -2.11 3.41
C ALA A 69 5.48 -3.57 3.22
N ARG A 70 6.79 -3.80 3.12
CA ARG A 70 7.36 -5.14 3.03
C ARG A 70 7.01 -6.00 4.24
N ALA A 71 7.21 -5.49 5.47
CA ALA A 71 6.92 -6.23 6.70
C ALA A 71 5.45 -6.65 6.76
N MET A 72 4.53 -5.76 6.43
CA MET A 72 3.10 -6.06 6.45
C MET A 72 2.69 -7.07 5.39
N VAL A 73 3.19 -6.97 4.15
CA VAL A 73 2.92 -7.97 3.10
C VAL A 73 3.40 -9.35 3.52
N LEU A 74 4.63 -9.45 4.03
CA LEU A 74 5.18 -10.73 4.50
C LEU A 74 4.42 -11.28 5.71
N GLY A 75 3.95 -10.42 6.58
CA GLY A 75 3.10 -10.82 7.71
C GLY A 75 1.75 -11.39 7.26
N TYR A 76 1.08 -10.77 6.29
CA TYR A 76 -0.21 -11.26 5.79
C TYR A 76 -0.07 -12.51 4.94
N GLN A 77 0.88 -12.56 4.01
CA GLN A 77 0.95 -13.57 2.94
C GLN A 77 1.97 -14.68 3.18
N GLY A 78 2.84 -14.56 4.20
CA GLY A 78 3.95 -15.47 4.43
C GLY A 78 5.30 -14.92 3.98
N LYS A 79 6.37 -15.41 4.60
CA LYS A 79 7.75 -14.90 4.40
C LYS A 79 8.46 -15.45 3.17
N ASP A 80 8.14 -16.67 2.78
CA ASP A 80 8.77 -17.31 1.62
C ASP A 80 8.03 -16.87 0.35
N LEU A 81 8.68 -16.07 -0.46
CA LEU A 81 8.12 -15.53 -1.71
C LEU A 81 7.71 -16.62 -2.71
N ASN A 82 8.25 -17.82 -2.59
CA ASN A 82 7.89 -18.96 -3.44
C ASN A 82 6.72 -19.77 -2.91
N ASP A 83 6.29 -19.50 -1.66
CA ASP A 83 5.28 -20.29 -0.95
C ASP A 83 4.20 -19.41 -0.27
N GLN A 84 4.04 -18.17 -0.72
CA GLN A 84 3.03 -17.26 -0.20
C GLN A 84 1.61 -17.71 -0.55
N LEU A 85 0.66 -17.49 0.36
CA LEU A 85 -0.77 -17.81 0.20
C LEU A 85 -1.06 -19.31 0.00
N THR A 86 -0.19 -20.17 0.50
CA THR A 86 -0.39 -21.64 0.46
C THR A 86 -0.95 -22.19 1.75
N ARG A 87 -0.89 -21.43 2.83
CA ARG A 87 -1.34 -21.85 4.16
C ARG A 87 -2.73 -21.28 4.45
N ASN A 88 -3.53 -22.05 5.21
CA ASN A 88 -4.90 -21.66 5.57
C ASN A 88 -4.98 -20.45 6.52
N ASP A 89 -3.86 -20.04 7.11
CA ASP A 89 -3.75 -18.92 8.02
C ASP A 89 -3.11 -17.68 7.37
N GLU A 90 -2.95 -17.69 6.06
CA GLU A 90 -2.46 -16.58 5.23
C GLU A 90 -3.63 -15.91 4.49
N ILE A 91 -3.55 -14.58 4.35
CA ILE A 91 -4.54 -13.81 3.59
C ILE A 91 -3.85 -12.90 2.57
N MET A 92 -4.49 -12.67 1.45
CA MET A 92 -3.95 -11.79 0.41
C MET A 92 -3.91 -10.35 0.89
N ALA A 93 -2.77 -9.70 0.73
CA ALA A 93 -2.58 -8.27 0.96
C ALA A 93 -3.00 -7.46 -0.27
N CYS A 94 -3.38 -6.20 -0.05
CA CYS A 94 -3.68 -5.23 -1.09
C CYS A 94 -2.94 -3.93 -0.79
N VAL A 95 -1.89 -3.64 -1.53
CA VAL A 95 -1.21 -2.35 -1.36
C VAL A 95 -2.04 -1.22 -1.96
N LYS A 96 -2.19 -0.13 -1.22
CA LYS A 96 -3.06 0.99 -1.61
C LYS A 96 -2.48 2.34 -1.18
N HIS A 97 -2.87 3.42 -1.86
CA HIS A 97 -3.70 3.54 -3.05
C HIS A 97 -2.82 3.95 -4.23
N PHE A 98 -2.70 3.11 -5.21
CA PHE A 98 -1.77 3.29 -6.33
C PHE A 98 -2.34 4.22 -7.41
N ALA A 99 -1.80 5.47 -7.55
CA ALA A 99 -0.64 5.94 -6.82
C ALA A 99 -0.78 7.41 -6.43
N LEU A 100 0.09 7.82 -5.49
CA LEU A 100 0.30 9.22 -5.12
C LEU A 100 -0.89 9.86 -4.35
N TYR A 101 -1.80 9.09 -3.80
CA TYR A 101 -3.03 9.63 -3.19
C TYR A 101 -2.76 10.56 -2.00
N GLY A 102 -1.69 10.35 -1.25
CA GLY A 102 -1.25 11.23 -0.16
C GLY A 102 -0.60 12.55 -0.61
N ALA A 103 -0.44 12.76 -1.93
CA ALA A 103 0.19 13.94 -2.52
C ALA A 103 -0.82 14.92 -3.15
N GLY A 104 -2.11 14.75 -2.89
CA GLY A 104 -3.16 15.62 -3.44
C GLY A 104 -2.90 17.08 -3.17
N GLU A 105 -3.14 17.94 -4.16
CA GLU A 105 -2.90 19.38 -4.04
C GLU A 105 -3.64 20.00 -2.86
N ALA A 106 -2.94 20.88 -2.16
CA ALA A 106 -3.41 21.58 -0.96
C ALA A 106 -3.84 20.67 0.20
N GLY A 107 -3.38 19.38 0.20
CA GLY A 107 -3.77 18.40 1.22
C GLY A 107 -5.24 18.01 1.15
N ARG A 108 -5.92 18.27 0.04
CA ARG A 108 -7.34 17.93 -0.11
C ARG A 108 -7.49 16.49 -0.57
N ASP A 109 -8.35 15.77 0.11
CA ASP A 109 -8.73 14.41 -0.28
C ASP A 109 -9.35 14.39 -1.69
N TYR A 110 -9.07 13.37 -2.48
CA TYR A 110 -9.49 13.20 -3.87
C TYR A 110 -8.91 14.21 -4.89
N ASN A 111 -8.10 15.17 -4.46
CA ASN A 111 -7.61 16.20 -5.37
C ASN A 111 -6.52 15.65 -6.30
N THR A 112 -6.31 16.38 -7.42
CA THR A 112 -5.32 16.02 -8.42
C THR A 112 -3.89 16.05 -7.89
N VAL A 113 -2.99 15.35 -8.58
CA VAL A 113 -1.55 15.34 -8.31
C VAL A 113 -0.82 15.73 -9.59
N ASP A 114 0.01 16.76 -9.49
CA ASP A 114 0.91 17.19 -10.55
C ASP A 114 2.33 17.30 -9.99
N MET A 115 3.24 16.48 -10.52
CA MET A 115 4.64 16.52 -10.12
C MET A 115 5.53 15.80 -11.14
N SER A 116 6.83 16.15 -11.15
CA SER A 116 7.79 15.49 -12.02
C SER A 116 7.94 14.00 -11.68
N ARG A 117 8.21 13.15 -12.67
CA ARG A 117 8.48 11.71 -12.47
C ARG A 117 9.64 11.47 -11.51
N ASN A 118 10.66 12.32 -11.55
CA ASN A 118 11.79 12.23 -10.63
C ASN A 118 11.32 12.34 -9.17
N ARG A 119 10.42 13.29 -8.89
CA ARG A 119 9.84 13.45 -7.58
C ARG A 119 8.94 12.27 -7.19
N MET A 120 8.13 11.78 -8.13
CA MET A 120 7.29 10.60 -7.92
C MET A 120 8.12 9.42 -7.40
N PHE A 121 9.16 9.03 -8.12
CA PHE A 121 9.97 7.86 -7.77
C PHE A 121 10.79 8.05 -6.49
N ASN A 122 11.36 9.22 -6.26
CA ASN A 122 12.20 9.45 -5.08
C ASN A 122 11.42 9.65 -3.78
N GLU A 123 10.17 10.15 -3.86
CA GLU A 123 9.46 10.61 -2.66
C GLU A 123 8.17 9.83 -2.37
N TYR A 124 7.55 9.19 -3.37
CA TYR A 124 6.20 8.62 -3.20
C TYR A 124 6.05 7.17 -3.65
N MET A 125 6.80 6.74 -4.67
CA MET A 125 6.55 5.45 -5.33
C MET A 125 7.24 4.27 -4.64
N TYR A 126 8.31 4.52 -3.90
CA TYR A 126 9.13 3.45 -3.30
C TYR A 126 8.35 2.48 -2.39
N PRO A 127 7.40 2.92 -1.53
CA PRO A 127 6.65 1.97 -0.71
C PRO A 127 5.79 0.99 -1.51
N TYR A 128 5.24 1.41 -2.65
CA TYR A 128 4.50 0.50 -3.55
C TYR A 128 5.43 -0.51 -4.21
N GLU A 129 6.59 -0.06 -4.70
CA GLU A 129 7.61 -0.92 -5.29
C GLU A 129 8.08 -1.97 -4.27
N ALA A 130 8.34 -1.57 -3.03
CA ALA A 130 8.73 -2.46 -1.95
C ALA A 130 7.66 -3.53 -1.66
N ALA A 131 6.37 -3.16 -1.69
CA ALA A 131 5.26 -4.11 -1.54
C ALA A 131 5.18 -5.09 -2.72
N VAL A 132 5.38 -4.60 -3.96
CA VAL A 132 5.41 -5.47 -5.15
C VAL A 132 6.54 -6.48 -5.05
N HIS A 133 7.74 -6.04 -4.69
CA HIS A 133 8.89 -6.92 -4.50
C HIS A 133 8.77 -7.85 -3.28
N ALA A 134 7.87 -7.55 -2.35
CA ALA A 134 7.50 -8.46 -1.27
C ALA A 134 6.43 -9.49 -1.69
N GLY A 135 5.99 -9.48 -2.94
CA GLY A 135 5.05 -10.45 -3.50
C GLY A 135 3.57 -10.12 -3.27
N VAL A 136 3.21 -8.85 -3.03
CA VAL A 136 1.80 -8.48 -2.81
C VAL A 136 0.89 -9.02 -3.91
N GLY A 137 -0.22 -9.67 -3.53
CA GLY A 137 -1.14 -10.31 -4.48
C GLY A 137 -2.10 -9.35 -5.19
N SER A 138 -2.37 -8.19 -4.62
CA SER A 138 -3.28 -7.20 -5.22
C SER A 138 -2.85 -5.76 -4.96
N VAL A 139 -3.29 -4.87 -5.85
CA VAL A 139 -3.04 -3.43 -5.80
C VAL A 139 -4.38 -2.71 -5.95
N MET A 140 -4.64 -1.70 -5.11
CA MET A 140 -5.82 -0.86 -5.26
C MET A 140 -5.44 0.45 -5.95
N ALA A 141 -6.10 0.75 -7.08
CA ALA A 141 -5.94 2.01 -7.78
C ALA A 141 -6.50 3.16 -6.96
N SER A 142 -5.82 4.31 -6.98
CA SER A 142 -6.24 5.50 -6.24
C SER A 142 -7.34 6.29 -6.94
N PHE A 143 -8.01 7.17 -6.19
CA PHE A 143 -9.08 8.04 -6.69
C PHE A 143 -8.58 9.21 -7.54
N ASN A 144 -7.38 9.71 -7.25
CA ASN A 144 -6.88 10.96 -7.80
C ASN A 144 -6.45 10.84 -9.27
N GLU A 145 -6.39 11.97 -9.91
CA GLU A 145 -5.67 12.12 -11.17
C GLU A 145 -4.17 12.31 -10.94
N VAL A 146 -3.38 11.84 -11.89
CA VAL A 146 -1.95 12.09 -11.96
C VAL A 146 -1.66 12.69 -13.32
N ASP A 147 -1.13 13.92 -13.34
CA ASP A 147 -0.87 14.71 -14.56
C ASP A 147 -2.13 14.79 -15.47
N GLY A 148 -3.30 15.00 -14.88
CA GLY A 148 -4.58 15.11 -15.58
C GLY A 148 -5.19 13.81 -16.07
N VAL A 149 -4.62 12.65 -15.71
CA VAL A 149 -5.16 11.32 -16.07
C VAL A 149 -5.61 10.58 -14.80
N PRO A 150 -6.88 10.14 -14.69
CA PRO A 150 -7.33 9.33 -13.56
C PRO A 150 -6.40 8.13 -13.35
N ALA A 151 -6.00 7.87 -12.12
CA ALA A 151 -5.04 6.81 -11.81
C ALA A 151 -5.49 5.45 -12.36
N THR A 152 -6.78 5.13 -12.26
CA THR A 152 -7.38 3.89 -12.78
C THR A 152 -7.19 3.73 -14.29
N ALA A 153 -7.26 4.82 -15.06
CA ALA A 153 -7.11 4.84 -16.52
C ALA A 153 -5.68 5.15 -16.97
N ASN A 154 -4.75 5.38 -16.05
CA ASN A 154 -3.40 5.81 -16.36
C ASN A 154 -2.54 4.63 -16.83
N HIS A 155 -2.45 4.45 -18.15
CA HIS A 155 -1.66 3.38 -18.77
C HIS A 155 -0.19 3.39 -18.34
N TRP A 156 0.40 4.58 -18.14
CA TRP A 156 1.79 4.66 -17.69
C TRP A 156 1.95 4.07 -16.29
N LEU A 157 1.09 4.42 -15.34
CA LEU A 157 1.12 3.86 -13.99
C LEU A 157 0.82 2.35 -14.00
N MET A 158 -0.30 1.95 -14.60
CA MET A 158 -0.83 0.59 -14.48
C MET A 158 -0.05 -0.42 -15.31
N THR A 159 0.44 -0.01 -16.49
CA THR A 159 1.13 -0.93 -17.40
C THR A 159 2.63 -0.75 -17.38
N ASN A 160 3.12 0.49 -17.59
CA ASN A 160 4.57 0.67 -17.76
C ASN A 160 5.31 0.58 -16.43
N VAL A 161 4.81 1.21 -15.38
CA VAL A 161 5.45 1.15 -14.06
C VAL A 161 5.11 -0.16 -13.36
N LEU A 162 3.85 -0.38 -13.04
CA LEU A 162 3.42 -1.50 -12.20
C LEU A 162 3.75 -2.86 -12.82
N ARG A 163 3.37 -3.08 -14.08
CA ARG A 163 3.52 -4.38 -14.73
C ARG A 163 4.91 -4.59 -15.34
N LYS A 164 5.38 -3.63 -16.17
CA LYS A 164 6.61 -3.84 -16.94
C LYS A 164 7.87 -3.54 -16.14
N GLN A 165 7.89 -2.46 -15.37
CA GLN A 165 9.07 -2.03 -14.62
C GLN A 165 9.22 -2.83 -13.32
N TRP A 166 8.16 -3.00 -12.54
CA TRP A 166 8.21 -3.70 -11.25
C TRP A 166 7.83 -5.19 -11.32
N GLY A 167 7.30 -5.66 -12.45
CA GLY A 167 6.97 -7.08 -12.65
C GLY A 167 5.76 -7.58 -11.87
N PHE A 168 4.83 -6.68 -11.49
CA PHE A 168 3.63 -7.08 -10.77
C PHE A 168 2.73 -8.01 -11.59
N ASN A 169 2.43 -9.21 -11.06
CA ASN A 169 1.65 -10.24 -11.72
C ASN A 169 0.25 -10.47 -11.10
N GLY A 170 -0.05 -9.82 -9.96
CA GLY A 170 -1.34 -9.91 -9.31
C GLY A 170 -2.46 -9.16 -10.04
N PHE A 171 -3.57 -8.91 -9.40
CA PHE A 171 -4.67 -8.13 -9.98
C PHE A 171 -4.75 -6.71 -9.38
N VAL A 172 -5.36 -5.81 -10.16
CA VAL A 172 -5.68 -4.45 -9.71
C VAL A 172 -7.18 -4.39 -9.41
N VAL A 173 -7.52 -3.86 -8.24
CA VAL A 173 -8.89 -3.51 -7.88
C VAL A 173 -9.03 -1.99 -7.87
N THR A 174 -10.19 -1.46 -8.21
CA THR A 174 -10.47 -0.02 -8.05
C THR A 174 -10.84 0.27 -6.60
N ASP A 175 -10.63 1.50 -6.18
CA ASP A 175 -11.28 1.97 -4.96
C ASP A 175 -12.78 2.17 -5.17
N PHE A 176 -13.55 2.36 -4.12
CA PHE A 176 -15.00 2.47 -4.18
C PHE A 176 -15.44 3.56 -5.16
N THR A 177 -16.24 3.18 -6.17
CA THR A 177 -16.68 4.08 -7.26
C THR A 177 -15.54 4.73 -8.06
N GLY A 178 -14.35 4.11 -8.12
CA GLY A 178 -13.16 4.66 -8.80
C GLY A 178 -13.15 4.51 -10.34
N ILE A 179 -14.23 4.01 -10.93
CA ILE A 179 -14.50 3.91 -12.38
C ILE A 179 -15.94 4.26 -12.68
#